data_06c4c9334d5737f152795f8465a39595
#
_entry.id   06c4c9334d5737f152795f8465a39595
#
_cell.length_a   1.000
_cell.length_b   1.000
_cell.length_c   1.000
_cell.angle_alpha   90.00
_cell.angle_beta   90.00
_cell.angle_gamma   90.00
#
_symmetry.space_group_name_H-M   'P 1'
#
loop_
_entity.id
_entity.type
_entity.pdbx_description
1 polymer ?
#
loop_
_entity_poly.entity_id
_entity_poly.type
_entity_poly.pdbx_seq_one_letter_code
_entity_poly.pdbx_strand_id
1 'polypeptide(L)'
;MSKGRIIFFLLVIVLLVLGGASAYFYTRPNQEVVPAFDYQKLNLVIGDEIIDQEIFIEDNEILLPMKVIKEYFDPNIWWDDKLNKVTITTKDRLIRMRTDELEAYVNQEPVTLNIPVTEKKGEIYIPIEFLSDLYELSINYFEESKVVLIDYDVEMWETAQIIHNGEEKVPVRKKPSIYSPVLVNLESGENENNNILRVFQTYEKWYKVRTSEGIVGYVQKKYVYTKWIYNREKKNNNSKVNWKPDKGKINLVWEMMFENRPDLNKMNIKGIDVISPTWFQVMDEKGELINRSYAGFVEWAHESNIKVWALISNDFRDPDMTKKILNDSDVRDNIIRQVLAYVSLYNLDGINID
;
A
#
# COMPACT_ATOMS: atom_id res chain seq x y z
N MET A 1 -64.05 13.04 -48.63
CA MET A 1 -62.86 12.15 -48.56
C MET A 1 -63.34 10.70 -48.64
N SER A 2 -62.72 9.85 -49.47
CA SER A 2 -63.08 8.43 -49.52
C SER A 2 -62.73 7.75 -48.19
N LYS A 3 -63.57 6.79 -47.74
CA LYS A 3 -63.35 6.03 -46.50
C LYS A 3 -61.92 5.45 -46.42
N GLY A 4 -61.31 5.06 -47.53
CA GLY A 4 -59.94 4.54 -47.58
C GLY A 4 -58.87 5.58 -47.25
N ARG A 5 -59.06 6.86 -47.58
CA ARG A 5 -58.12 7.95 -47.20
C ARG A 5 -58.17 8.24 -45.73
N ILE A 6 -59.36 8.15 -45.11
CA ILE A 6 -59.50 8.34 -43.66
C ILE A 6 -58.79 7.22 -42.91
N ILE A 7 -59.00 5.96 -43.34
CA ILE A 7 -58.31 4.80 -42.70
C ILE A 7 -56.79 4.90 -42.86
N PHE A 8 -56.29 5.32 -44.02
CA PHE A 8 -54.87 5.53 -44.24
C PHE A 8 -54.29 6.61 -43.27
N PHE A 9 -54.98 7.74 -43.16
CA PHE A 9 -54.56 8.79 -42.21
C PHE A 9 -54.57 8.32 -40.76
N LEU A 10 -55.56 7.55 -40.34
CA LEU A 10 -55.61 6.98 -38.99
C LEU A 10 -54.47 5.99 -38.73
N LEU A 11 -54.12 5.14 -39.72
CA LEU A 11 -52.98 4.23 -39.60
C LEU A 11 -51.66 4.98 -39.49
N VAL A 12 -51.47 6.06 -40.23
CA VAL A 12 -50.25 6.90 -40.14
C VAL A 12 -50.17 7.57 -38.76
N ILE A 13 -51.27 8.09 -38.22
CA ILE A 13 -51.34 8.66 -36.86
C ILE A 13 -50.99 7.60 -35.81
N VAL A 14 -51.54 6.39 -35.93
CA VAL A 14 -51.21 5.29 -35.00
C VAL A 14 -49.76 4.92 -35.06
N LEU A 15 -49.14 4.83 -36.23
CA LEU A 15 -47.72 4.56 -36.40
C LEU A 15 -46.83 5.69 -35.82
N LEU A 16 -47.23 6.95 -35.98
CA LEU A 16 -46.51 8.08 -35.41
C LEU A 16 -46.64 8.10 -33.89
N VAL A 17 -47.81 7.77 -33.34
CA VAL A 17 -48.01 7.66 -31.88
C VAL A 17 -47.21 6.49 -31.30
N LEU A 18 -47.24 5.32 -31.94
CA LEU A 18 -46.46 4.16 -31.52
C LEU A 18 -44.97 4.39 -31.67
N GLY A 19 -44.51 5.02 -32.75
CA GLY A 19 -43.14 5.41 -32.94
C GLY A 19 -42.67 6.46 -31.94
N GLY A 20 -43.51 7.46 -31.68
CA GLY A 20 -43.22 8.49 -30.63
C GLY A 20 -43.21 7.90 -29.23
N ALA A 21 -44.17 7.02 -28.90
CA ALA A 21 -44.18 6.32 -27.62
C ALA A 21 -42.94 5.43 -27.44
N SER A 22 -42.60 4.67 -28.50
CA SER A 22 -41.36 3.83 -28.48
C SER A 22 -40.11 4.68 -28.31
N ALA A 23 -39.95 5.76 -29.07
CA ALA A 23 -38.83 6.68 -28.92
C ALA A 23 -38.76 7.31 -27.53
N TYR A 24 -39.91 7.67 -26.96
CA TYR A 24 -40.02 8.22 -25.61
C TYR A 24 -39.57 7.23 -24.53
N PHE A 25 -39.99 5.96 -24.63
CA PHE A 25 -39.53 4.92 -23.71
C PHE A 25 -38.04 4.60 -23.89
N TYR A 26 -37.53 4.59 -25.13
CA TYR A 26 -36.11 4.34 -25.43
C TYR A 26 -35.19 5.49 -25.03
N THR A 27 -35.69 6.71 -24.88
CA THR A 27 -34.86 7.87 -24.53
C THR A 27 -34.91 8.21 -23.05
N ARG A 28 -35.81 7.59 -22.27
CA ARG A 28 -35.93 7.85 -20.84
C ARG A 28 -34.76 7.27 -20.05
N PRO A 29 -34.14 8.06 -19.15
CA PRO A 29 -33.18 7.55 -18.20
C PRO A 29 -33.80 6.49 -17.29
N ASN A 30 -33.04 5.47 -16.94
CA ASN A 30 -33.45 4.51 -15.92
C ASN A 30 -33.55 5.22 -14.56
N GLN A 31 -34.66 5.02 -13.85
CA GLN A 31 -34.96 5.58 -12.53
C GLN A 31 -34.89 4.52 -11.42
N GLU A 32 -34.66 3.25 -11.80
CA GLU A 32 -34.56 2.15 -10.84
C GLU A 32 -33.36 2.38 -9.90
N VAL A 33 -33.62 2.38 -8.60
CA VAL A 33 -32.59 2.46 -7.57
C VAL A 33 -32.28 1.05 -7.11
N VAL A 34 -31.00 0.67 -7.18
CA VAL A 34 -30.50 -0.63 -6.72
C VAL A 34 -29.50 -0.40 -5.59
N PRO A 35 -29.40 -1.33 -4.64
CA PRO A 35 -28.44 -1.20 -3.56
C PRO A 35 -26.99 -1.18 -4.10
N ALA A 36 -26.18 -0.27 -3.55
CA ALA A 36 -24.76 -0.17 -3.89
C ALA A 36 -23.95 -1.29 -3.22
N PHE A 37 -24.39 -1.75 -2.06
CA PHE A 37 -23.74 -2.73 -1.20
C PHE A 37 -24.69 -3.83 -0.76
N ASP A 38 -24.12 -4.92 -0.27
CA ASP A 38 -24.86 -5.92 0.50
C ASP A 38 -24.88 -5.50 1.97
N TYR A 39 -25.99 -4.95 2.41
CA TYR A 39 -26.16 -4.46 3.79
C TYR A 39 -26.23 -5.57 4.85
N GLN A 40 -26.19 -6.85 4.46
CA GLN A 40 -26.16 -7.97 5.40
C GLN A 40 -24.75 -8.35 5.84
N LYS A 41 -23.72 -7.97 5.06
CA LYS A 41 -22.31 -8.25 5.34
C LYS A 41 -21.49 -6.95 5.40
N LEU A 42 -20.26 -7.06 5.93
CA LEU A 42 -19.28 -5.99 5.80
C LEU A 42 -18.84 -5.88 4.34
N ASN A 43 -18.72 -4.66 3.85
CA ASN A 43 -18.26 -4.35 2.50
C ASN A 43 -16.94 -3.60 2.59
N LEU A 44 -15.98 -3.99 1.77
CA LEU A 44 -14.68 -3.33 1.68
C LEU A 44 -14.58 -2.51 0.41
N VAL A 45 -14.21 -1.25 0.55
CA VAL A 45 -13.92 -0.34 -0.57
C VAL A 45 -12.50 0.18 -0.42
N ILE A 46 -11.68 -0.02 -1.42
CA ILE A 46 -10.31 0.52 -1.48
C ILE A 46 -10.24 1.46 -2.68
N GLY A 47 -10.02 2.75 -2.40
CA GLY A 47 -10.04 3.77 -3.46
C GLY A 47 -11.38 3.82 -4.19
N ASP A 48 -11.43 3.37 -5.43
CA ASP A 48 -12.62 3.31 -6.30
C ASP A 48 -13.05 1.88 -6.67
N GLU A 49 -12.63 0.89 -5.89
CA GLU A 49 -12.93 -0.52 -6.10
C GLU A 49 -13.67 -1.12 -4.90
N ILE A 50 -14.72 -1.88 -5.20
CA ILE A 50 -15.42 -2.70 -4.20
C ILE A 50 -14.75 -4.07 -4.19
N ILE A 51 -14.20 -4.44 -3.04
CA ILE A 51 -13.42 -5.66 -2.87
C ILE A 51 -14.30 -6.77 -2.33
N ASP A 52 -14.49 -7.83 -3.10
CA ASP A 52 -15.29 -9.00 -2.68
C ASP A 52 -14.43 -9.96 -1.84
N GLN A 53 -14.09 -9.54 -0.65
CA GLN A 53 -13.37 -10.32 0.33
C GLN A 53 -14.05 -10.22 1.70
N GLU A 54 -14.06 -11.35 2.43
CA GLU A 54 -14.57 -11.36 3.79
C GLU A 54 -13.59 -10.60 4.70
N ILE A 55 -14.13 -9.67 5.48
CA ILE A 55 -13.40 -8.88 6.48
C ILE A 55 -14.12 -8.98 7.81
N PHE A 56 -13.43 -8.70 8.90
CA PHE A 56 -14.00 -8.73 10.24
C PHE A 56 -13.75 -7.41 10.96
N ILE A 57 -14.60 -7.10 11.93
CA ILE A 57 -14.38 -6.02 12.90
C ILE A 57 -14.48 -6.67 14.28
N GLU A 58 -13.41 -6.60 15.05
CA GLU A 58 -13.31 -7.16 16.40
C GLU A 58 -12.66 -6.10 17.30
N ASP A 59 -13.21 -5.89 18.48
CA ASP A 59 -12.73 -4.90 19.44
C ASP A 59 -12.44 -3.52 18.83
N ASN A 60 -13.25 -3.11 17.84
CA ASN A 60 -13.14 -1.87 17.09
C ASN A 60 -11.93 -1.79 16.14
N GLU A 61 -11.28 -2.91 15.87
CA GLU A 61 -10.19 -3.06 14.89
C GLU A 61 -10.69 -3.78 13.63
N ILE A 62 -10.23 -3.37 12.46
CA ILE A 62 -10.58 -3.98 11.19
C ILE A 62 -9.52 -4.99 10.80
N LEU A 63 -9.96 -6.24 10.63
CA LEU A 63 -9.13 -7.35 10.20
C LEU A 63 -9.26 -7.55 8.70
N LEU A 64 -8.18 -7.34 7.97
CA LEU A 64 -8.08 -7.62 6.55
C LEU A 64 -7.36 -8.93 6.29
N PRO A 65 -7.83 -9.73 5.30
CA PRO A 65 -7.08 -10.90 4.87
C PRO A 65 -5.73 -10.46 4.27
N MET A 66 -4.67 -11.19 4.61
CA MET A 66 -3.30 -10.88 4.15
C MET A 66 -3.20 -10.74 2.62
N LYS A 67 -4.01 -11.52 1.86
CA LYS A 67 -4.05 -11.41 0.40
C LYS A 67 -4.48 -10.01 -0.10
N VAL A 68 -5.41 -9.34 0.61
CA VAL A 68 -5.82 -7.97 0.30
C VAL A 68 -4.66 -7.01 0.58
N ILE A 69 -3.97 -7.18 1.71
CA ILE A 69 -2.81 -6.34 2.03
C ILE A 69 -1.72 -6.52 0.97
N LYS A 70 -1.48 -7.76 0.55
CA LYS A 70 -0.49 -8.09 -0.47
C LYS A 70 -0.82 -7.51 -1.85
N GLU A 71 -2.09 -7.52 -2.23
CA GLU A 71 -2.55 -7.04 -3.53
C GLU A 71 -2.59 -5.51 -3.62
N TYR A 72 -3.08 -4.85 -2.56
CA TYR A 72 -3.37 -3.41 -2.60
C TYR A 72 -2.31 -2.54 -1.89
N PHE A 73 -1.57 -3.06 -0.91
CA PHE A 73 -0.70 -2.22 -0.08
C PHE A 73 0.77 -2.63 -0.12
N ASP A 74 1.07 -3.94 0.03
CA ASP A 74 2.45 -4.42 0.12
C ASP A 74 2.63 -5.79 -0.54
N PRO A 75 3.09 -5.86 -1.79
CA PRO A 75 3.32 -7.13 -2.49
C PRO A 75 4.40 -8.00 -1.83
N ASN A 76 5.23 -7.43 -0.95
CA ASN A 76 6.35 -8.11 -0.31
C ASN A 76 6.02 -8.62 1.11
N ILE A 77 4.78 -8.42 1.57
CA ILE A 77 4.37 -9.00 2.85
C ILE A 77 4.55 -10.53 2.82
N TRP A 78 5.16 -11.07 3.87
CA TRP A 78 5.54 -12.48 3.94
C TRP A 78 4.87 -13.18 5.12
N TRP A 79 4.34 -14.36 4.87
CA TRP A 79 3.85 -15.30 5.89
C TRP A 79 4.76 -16.49 5.99
N ASP A 80 5.21 -16.79 7.20
CA ASP A 80 5.95 -18.00 7.55
C ASP A 80 5.04 -18.96 8.31
N ASP A 81 4.64 -20.05 7.64
CA ASP A 81 3.73 -21.07 8.18
C ASP A 81 4.35 -21.94 9.28
N LYS A 82 5.69 -22.02 9.36
CA LYS A 82 6.39 -22.77 10.40
C LYS A 82 6.52 -21.97 11.69
N LEU A 83 6.70 -20.69 11.58
CA LEU A 83 6.88 -19.77 12.71
C LEU A 83 5.58 -19.05 13.09
N ASN A 84 4.51 -19.27 12.34
CA ASN A 84 3.23 -18.58 12.50
C ASN A 84 3.40 -17.05 12.57
N LYS A 85 4.16 -16.50 11.61
CA LYS A 85 4.63 -15.13 11.67
C LYS A 85 4.44 -14.38 10.36
N VAL A 86 3.88 -13.17 10.44
CA VAL A 86 3.86 -12.18 9.36
C VAL A 86 5.08 -11.29 9.47
N THR A 87 5.74 -11.06 8.35
CA THR A 87 6.87 -10.14 8.24
C THR A 87 6.60 -9.11 7.15
N ILE A 88 6.77 -7.84 7.49
CA ILE A 88 6.68 -6.69 6.59
C ILE A 88 8.03 -5.98 6.60
N THR A 89 8.60 -5.75 5.42
CA THR A 89 9.89 -5.09 5.27
C THR A 89 9.75 -3.86 4.40
N THR A 90 9.95 -2.69 4.96
CA THR A 90 10.05 -1.42 4.24
C THR A 90 11.51 -0.95 4.17
N LYS A 91 11.75 0.25 3.64
CA LYS A 91 13.11 0.82 3.55
C LYS A 91 13.77 1.06 4.92
N ASP A 92 12.96 1.35 5.94
CA ASP A 92 13.40 1.79 7.27
C ASP A 92 12.80 0.98 8.42
N ARG A 93 11.87 0.08 8.14
CA ARG A 93 11.16 -0.70 9.17
C ARG A 93 11.07 -2.18 8.80
N LEU A 94 11.33 -3.01 9.80
CA LEU A 94 11.06 -4.45 9.80
C LEU A 94 10.01 -4.72 10.87
N ILE A 95 8.82 -5.13 10.44
CA ILE A 95 7.69 -5.41 11.34
C ILE A 95 7.45 -6.91 11.36
N ARG A 96 7.31 -7.46 12.55
CA ARG A 96 7.03 -8.89 12.77
C ARG A 96 5.86 -9.03 13.72
N MET A 97 4.89 -9.81 13.33
CA MET A 97 3.70 -10.12 14.12
C MET A 97 3.48 -11.62 14.11
N ARG A 98 3.18 -12.22 15.25
CA ARG A 98 2.79 -13.62 15.34
C ARG A 98 1.30 -13.76 15.49
N THR A 99 0.76 -14.90 15.04
CA THR A 99 -0.64 -15.22 15.32
C THR A 99 -0.85 -15.40 16.82
N ASP A 100 -2.01 -14.94 17.27
CA ASP A 100 -2.48 -15.06 18.66
C ASP A 100 -1.58 -14.36 19.71
N GLU A 101 -0.62 -13.54 19.29
CA GLU A 101 0.21 -12.72 20.17
C GLU A 101 -0.15 -11.24 20.04
N LEU A 102 -0.37 -10.54 21.14
CA LEU A 102 -0.63 -9.09 21.17
C LEU A 102 0.65 -8.26 21.05
N GLU A 103 1.79 -8.88 20.79
CA GLU A 103 3.07 -8.20 20.66
C GLU A 103 3.56 -8.28 19.22
N ALA A 104 3.83 -7.12 18.64
CA ALA A 104 4.54 -6.95 17.39
C ALA A 104 5.93 -6.38 17.64
N TYR A 105 6.85 -6.57 16.72
CA TYR A 105 8.18 -5.97 16.77
C TYR A 105 8.39 -5.05 15.59
N VAL A 106 8.73 -3.80 15.86
CA VAL A 106 9.12 -2.80 14.86
C VAL A 106 10.60 -2.48 15.09
N ASN A 107 11.46 -2.88 14.15
CA ASN A 107 12.92 -2.73 14.28
C ASN A 107 13.45 -3.27 15.63
N GLN A 108 12.94 -4.43 16.06
CA GLN A 108 13.27 -5.10 17.34
C GLN A 108 12.69 -4.43 18.62
N GLU A 109 12.01 -3.32 18.51
CA GLU A 109 11.28 -2.73 19.62
C GLU A 109 9.88 -3.33 19.72
N PRO A 110 9.45 -3.81 20.89
CA PRO A 110 8.13 -4.38 21.07
C PRO A 110 7.07 -3.26 21.02
N VAL A 111 5.98 -3.54 20.30
CA VAL A 111 4.80 -2.70 20.19
C VAL A 111 3.58 -3.56 20.47
N THR A 112 2.69 -3.08 21.32
CA THR A 112 1.46 -3.80 21.66
C THR A 112 0.41 -3.60 20.56
N LEU A 113 -0.21 -4.69 20.10
CA LEU A 113 -1.38 -4.70 19.23
C LEU A 113 -2.64 -4.69 20.12
N ASN A 114 -3.71 -4.07 19.63
CA ASN A 114 -5.01 -4.15 20.29
C ASN A 114 -5.63 -5.54 20.15
N ILE A 115 -5.50 -6.11 18.95
CA ILE A 115 -5.85 -7.50 18.65
C ILE A 115 -4.73 -8.19 17.89
N PRO A 116 -4.55 -9.51 18.03
CA PRO A 116 -3.47 -10.21 17.36
C PRO A 116 -3.78 -10.46 15.87
N VAL A 117 -2.74 -10.76 15.12
CA VAL A 117 -2.88 -11.44 13.83
C VAL A 117 -3.56 -12.79 14.08
N THR A 118 -4.61 -13.11 13.33
CA THR A 118 -5.40 -14.33 13.54
C THR A 118 -5.54 -15.15 12.27
N GLU A 119 -5.65 -16.47 12.44
CA GLU A 119 -6.03 -17.37 11.35
C GLU A 119 -7.53 -17.66 11.43
N LYS A 120 -8.27 -17.39 10.35
CA LYS A 120 -9.69 -17.68 10.23
C LYS A 120 -9.96 -18.39 8.91
N LYS A 121 -10.59 -19.56 8.98
CA LYS A 121 -10.95 -20.36 7.79
C LYS A 121 -9.74 -20.67 6.87
N GLY A 122 -8.54 -20.82 7.45
CA GLY A 122 -7.30 -21.10 6.71
C GLY A 122 -6.70 -19.86 6.01
N GLU A 123 -7.12 -18.65 6.37
CA GLU A 123 -6.56 -17.41 5.88
C GLU A 123 -6.09 -16.52 7.04
N ILE A 124 -4.97 -15.84 6.83
CA ILE A 124 -4.38 -14.96 7.83
C ILE A 124 -5.02 -13.57 7.73
N TYR A 125 -5.47 -13.06 8.87
CA TYR A 125 -6.07 -11.74 9.02
C TYR A 125 -5.19 -10.85 9.90
N ILE A 126 -5.00 -9.62 9.45
CA ILE A 126 -4.09 -8.66 10.07
C ILE A 126 -4.89 -7.40 10.43
N PRO A 127 -4.71 -6.85 11.66
CA PRO A 127 -5.31 -5.58 12.05
C PRO A 127 -4.70 -4.44 11.23
N ILE A 128 -5.53 -3.76 10.44
CA ILE A 128 -5.04 -2.77 9.49
C ILE A 128 -4.76 -1.41 10.14
N GLU A 129 -5.41 -1.08 11.25
CA GLU A 129 -5.19 0.17 11.97
C GLU A 129 -3.73 0.31 12.42
N PHE A 130 -3.12 -0.79 12.89
CA PHE A 130 -1.70 -0.82 13.25
C PHE A 130 -0.79 -0.49 12.06
N LEU A 131 -1.22 -0.85 10.84
CA LEU A 131 -0.46 -0.63 9.61
C LEU A 131 -0.82 0.68 8.89
N SER A 132 -1.82 1.42 9.38
CA SER A 132 -2.32 2.63 8.72
C SER A 132 -1.23 3.70 8.53
N ASP A 133 -0.43 3.94 9.57
CA ASP A 133 0.69 4.90 9.50
C ASP A 133 1.83 4.40 8.59
N LEU A 134 2.02 3.07 8.51
CA LEU A 134 3.06 2.47 7.69
C LEU A 134 2.80 2.65 6.20
N TYR A 135 1.55 2.45 5.81
CA TYR A 135 1.12 2.52 4.40
C TYR A 135 0.48 3.87 4.06
N GLU A 136 0.45 4.81 5.00
CA GLU A 136 -0.19 6.12 4.85
C GLU A 136 -1.65 5.98 4.39
N LEU A 137 -2.45 5.25 5.19
CA LEU A 137 -3.84 4.95 4.90
C LEU A 137 -4.78 5.78 5.76
N SER A 138 -5.88 6.21 5.16
CA SER A 138 -7.05 6.73 5.85
C SER A 138 -8.12 5.63 5.86
N ILE A 139 -8.60 5.26 7.04
CA ILE A 139 -9.55 4.18 7.24
C ILE A 139 -10.82 4.76 7.87
N ASN A 140 -11.98 4.48 7.27
CA ASN A 140 -13.26 4.92 7.77
C ASN A 140 -14.24 3.75 7.78
N TYR A 141 -14.99 3.59 8.86
CA TYR A 141 -16.07 2.62 8.95
C TYR A 141 -17.42 3.32 9.06
N PHE A 142 -18.33 2.97 8.17
CA PHE A 142 -19.70 3.48 8.14
C PHE A 142 -20.65 2.37 8.62
N GLU A 143 -21.10 2.50 9.87
CA GLU A 143 -21.88 1.46 10.55
C GLU A 143 -23.21 1.19 9.85
N GLU A 144 -23.93 2.23 9.41
CA GLU A 144 -25.23 2.11 8.75
C GLU A 144 -25.17 1.33 7.44
N SER A 145 -24.15 1.57 6.61
CA SER A 145 -23.92 0.89 5.33
C SER A 145 -23.04 -0.35 5.45
N LYS A 146 -22.44 -0.58 6.62
CA LYS A 146 -21.44 -1.64 6.88
C LYS A 146 -20.27 -1.58 5.88
N VAL A 147 -19.85 -0.37 5.54
CA VAL A 147 -18.73 -0.14 4.60
C VAL A 147 -17.48 0.23 5.36
N VAL A 148 -16.42 -0.52 5.13
CA VAL A 148 -15.04 -0.16 5.45
C VAL A 148 -14.45 0.48 4.21
N LEU A 149 -14.07 1.74 4.32
CA LEU A 149 -13.46 2.54 3.27
C LEU A 149 -12.00 2.80 3.59
N ILE A 150 -11.11 2.38 2.69
CA ILE A 150 -9.67 2.59 2.82
C ILE A 150 -9.17 3.41 1.63
N ASP A 151 -8.47 4.48 1.93
CA ASP A 151 -7.82 5.36 0.95
C ASP A 151 -6.33 5.48 1.26
N TYR A 152 -5.52 5.68 0.20
CA TYR A 152 -4.19 6.24 0.37
C TYR A 152 -4.30 7.72 0.74
N ASP A 153 -3.54 8.12 1.74
CA ASP A 153 -3.40 9.52 2.11
C ASP A 153 -2.49 10.23 1.11
N VAL A 154 -3.11 10.81 0.09
CA VAL A 154 -2.41 11.52 -1.00
C VAL A 154 -2.42 13.02 -0.77
N GLU A 155 -1.40 13.72 -1.29
CA GLU A 155 -1.28 15.17 -1.15
C GLU A 155 -2.39 15.93 -1.88
N MET A 156 -2.94 15.36 -2.95
CA MET A 156 -3.89 16.04 -3.83
C MET A 156 -4.85 15.07 -4.47
N TRP A 157 -6.12 15.44 -4.54
CA TRP A 157 -7.13 14.68 -5.29
C TRP A 157 -8.18 15.60 -5.93
N GLU A 158 -8.79 15.13 -7.01
CA GLU A 158 -9.88 15.83 -7.69
C GLU A 158 -11.22 15.48 -7.03
N THR A 159 -12.05 16.50 -6.82
CA THR A 159 -13.42 16.36 -6.35
C THR A 159 -14.41 16.91 -7.34
N ALA A 160 -15.62 16.36 -7.36
CA ALA A 160 -16.76 16.87 -8.08
C ALA A 160 -17.82 17.34 -7.08
N GLN A 161 -18.29 18.55 -7.26
CA GLN A 161 -19.35 19.14 -6.44
C GLN A 161 -20.60 19.37 -7.31
N ILE A 162 -21.78 19.07 -6.76
CA ILE A 162 -23.04 19.19 -7.48
C ILE A 162 -23.33 20.66 -7.83
N ILE A 163 -23.67 20.89 -9.09
CA ILE A 163 -24.16 22.20 -9.56
C ILE A 163 -25.67 22.25 -9.29
N HIS A 164 -26.10 23.28 -8.61
CA HIS A 164 -27.53 23.56 -8.46
C HIS A 164 -28.09 24.16 -9.77
N ASN A 165 -28.56 23.29 -10.68
CA ASN A 165 -29.07 23.66 -12.00
C ASN A 165 -30.60 23.49 -12.15
N GLY A 166 -31.33 23.48 -11.03
CA GLY A 166 -32.77 23.31 -10.98
C GLY A 166 -33.25 21.85 -10.95
N GLU A 167 -32.34 20.86 -11.02
CA GLU A 167 -32.67 19.48 -10.74
C GLU A 167 -32.53 19.21 -9.23
N GLU A 168 -33.58 18.68 -8.62
CA GLU A 168 -33.57 18.38 -7.16
C GLU A 168 -32.65 17.21 -6.81
N LYS A 169 -32.42 16.29 -7.75
CA LYS A 169 -31.65 15.05 -7.52
C LYS A 169 -30.69 14.75 -8.64
N VAL A 170 -29.44 14.45 -8.29
CA VAL A 170 -28.38 14.05 -9.20
C VAL A 170 -28.09 12.55 -9.03
N PRO A 171 -28.36 11.71 -10.05
CA PRO A 171 -28.17 10.27 -9.94
C PRO A 171 -26.69 9.88 -10.11
N VAL A 172 -26.16 9.12 -9.15
CA VAL A 172 -24.94 8.34 -9.30
C VAL A 172 -25.33 6.94 -9.78
N ARG A 173 -24.79 6.53 -10.93
CA ARG A 173 -25.21 5.32 -11.64
C ARG A 173 -24.15 4.22 -11.57
N LYS A 174 -24.61 2.97 -11.70
CA LYS A 174 -23.71 1.79 -11.68
C LYS A 174 -22.74 1.74 -12.87
N LYS A 175 -23.12 2.30 -14.03
CA LYS A 175 -22.31 2.36 -15.24
C LYS A 175 -22.43 3.75 -15.90
N PRO A 176 -21.49 4.18 -16.74
CA PRO A 176 -21.54 5.49 -17.42
C PRO A 176 -22.59 5.52 -18.54
N SER A 177 -23.85 5.31 -18.19
CA SER A 177 -25.00 5.27 -19.09
C SER A 177 -26.26 5.76 -18.40
N ILE A 178 -27.09 6.54 -19.10
CA ILE A 178 -28.42 6.97 -18.58
C ILE A 178 -29.38 5.79 -18.39
N TYR A 179 -29.12 4.67 -19.03
CA TYR A 179 -29.93 3.44 -18.92
C TYR A 179 -29.48 2.52 -17.77
N SER A 180 -28.35 2.82 -17.15
CA SER A 180 -27.88 2.08 -16.01
C SER A 180 -28.69 2.40 -14.75
N PRO A 181 -28.93 1.42 -13.86
CA PRO A 181 -29.58 1.66 -12.59
C PRO A 181 -28.86 2.75 -11.77
N VAL A 182 -29.62 3.42 -10.92
CA VAL A 182 -29.14 4.42 -9.98
C VAL A 182 -28.69 3.71 -8.71
N LEU A 183 -27.51 4.06 -8.18
CA LEU A 183 -27.01 3.57 -6.89
C LEU A 183 -27.48 4.48 -5.74
N VAL A 184 -27.41 5.78 -5.97
CA VAL A 184 -27.85 6.81 -5.03
C VAL A 184 -28.24 8.07 -5.79
N ASN A 185 -29.25 8.77 -5.28
CA ASN A 185 -29.62 10.11 -5.73
C ASN A 185 -29.08 11.13 -4.71
N LEU A 186 -28.23 12.00 -5.15
CA LEU A 186 -27.67 13.08 -4.35
C LEU A 186 -28.57 14.31 -4.47
N GLU A 187 -28.88 14.95 -3.35
CA GLU A 187 -29.71 16.14 -3.32
C GLU A 187 -28.85 17.39 -3.44
N SER A 188 -29.29 18.33 -4.26
CA SER A 188 -28.65 19.64 -4.33
C SER A 188 -29.18 20.48 -3.14
N GLY A 189 -28.41 20.56 -2.06
CA GLY A 189 -28.82 21.28 -0.85
C GLY A 189 -27.65 21.88 -0.08
N GLU A 190 -27.99 22.69 0.94
CA GLU A 190 -27.04 23.50 1.70
C GLU A 190 -26.03 22.72 2.57
N ASN A 191 -26.12 21.41 2.70
CA ASN A 191 -25.16 20.60 3.41
C ASN A 191 -23.97 20.26 2.49
N GLU A 192 -23.00 21.18 2.44
CA GLU A 192 -21.82 21.12 1.58
C GLU A 192 -21.01 19.81 1.69
N ASN A 193 -21.01 19.15 2.83
CA ASN A 193 -20.17 17.97 3.06
C ASN A 193 -20.69 16.67 2.41
N ASN A 194 -22.02 16.51 2.24
CA ASN A 194 -22.59 15.30 1.64
C ASN A 194 -22.60 15.32 0.10
N ASN A 195 -22.26 16.45 -0.51
CA ASN A 195 -22.32 16.68 -1.95
C ASN A 195 -20.96 16.69 -2.63
N ILE A 196 -19.89 16.32 -1.91
CA ILE A 196 -18.54 16.25 -2.45
C ILE A 196 -18.26 14.79 -2.84
N LEU A 197 -17.99 14.60 -4.13
CA LEU A 197 -17.62 13.31 -4.69
C LEU A 197 -16.11 13.29 -4.96
N ARG A 198 -15.43 12.22 -4.63
CA ARG A 198 -14.05 12.00 -5.07
C ARG A 198 -14.05 11.51 -6.51
N VAL A 199 -13.27 12.15 -7.39
CA VAL A 199 -13.15 11.76 -8.80
C VAL A 199 -11.95 10.84 -8.96
N PHE A 200 -12.13 9.72 -9.67
CA PHE A 200 -11.08 8.75 -9.94
C PHE A 200 -10.74 8.65 -11.42
N GLN A 201 -11.76 8.71 -12.29
CA GLN A 201 -11.57 8.60 -13.74
C GLN A 201 -12.50 9.55 -14.48
N THR A 202 -12.01 10.05 -15.63
CA THR A 202 -12.73 10.97 -16.49
C THR A 202 -13.04 10.31 -17.82
N TYR A 203 -14.34 10.21 -18.15
CA TYR A 203 -14.85 9.76 -19.45
C TYR A 203 -15.40 10.96 -20.24
N GLU A 204 -15.78 10.75 -21.48
CA GLU A 204 -16.29 11.84 -22.35
C GLU A 204 -17.43 12.64 -21.68
N LYS A 205 -18.47 11.97 -21.20
CA LYS A 205 -19.67 12.61 -20.59
C LYS A 205 -19.86 12.30 -19.12
N TRP A 206 -18.95 11.52 -18.50
CA TRP A 206 -19.09 11.00 -17.15
C TRP A 206 -17.80 11.15 -16.36
N TYR A 207 -17.97 11.20 -15.04
CA TYR A 207 -16.90 10.95 -14.08
C TYR A 207 -17.17 9.64 -13.34
N LYS A 208 -16.14 8.80 -13.15
CA LYS A 208 -16.18 7.75 -12.13
C LYS A 208 -15.88 8.41 -10.80
N VAL A 209 -16.81 8.27 -9.87
CA VAL A 209 -16.77 8.98 -8.59
C VAL A 209 -17.08 8.04 -7.44
N ARG A 210 -16.72 8.49 -6.25
CA ARG A 210 -17.13 7.86 -5.01
C ARG A 210 -17.71 8.92 -4.07
N THR A 211 -18.82 8.57 -3.41
CA THR A 211 -19.40 9.40 -2.35
C THR A 211 -18.56 9.33 -1.06
N SER A 212 -18.82 10.23 -0.12
CA SER A 212 -18.20 10.20 1.22
C SER A 212 -18.46 8.88 1.96
N GLU A 213 -19.58 8.22 1.69
CA GLU A 213 -19.98 6.94 2.32
C GLU A 213 -19.48 5.69 1.56
N GLY A 214 -18.61 5.88 0.57
CA GLY A 214 -17.97 4.78 -0.15
C GLY A 214 -18.72 4.27 -1.38
N ILE A 215 -19.88 4.83 -1.79
CA ILE A 215 -20.62 4.39 -2.98
C ILE A 215 -19.83 4.78 -4.24
N VAL A 216 -19.35 3.78 -4.96
CA VAL A 216 -18.60 3.94 -6.21
C VAL A 216 -19.54 3.87 -7.40
N GLY A 217 -19.53 4.87 -8.26
CA GLY A 217 -20.41 4.94 -9.41
C GLY A 217 -20.02 6.01 -10.42
N TYR A 218 -20.99 6.41 -11.25
CA TYR A 218 -20.77 7.35 -12.33
C TYR A 218 -21.77 8.50 -12.28
N VAL A 219 -21.27 9.73 -12.37
CA VAL A 219 -22.08 10.96 -12.47
C VAL A 219 -21.86 11.65 -13.81
N GLN A 220 -22.91 12.22 -14.39
CA GLN A 220 -22.76 13.02 -15.61
C GLN A 220 -22.07 14.35 -15.34
N LYS A 221 -21.13 14.72 -16.20
CA LYS A 221 -20.36 15.98 -16.09
C LYS A 221 -21.25 17.23 -16.04
N LYS A 222 -22.40 17.21 -16.71
CA LYS A 222 -23.34 18.34 -16.74
C LYS A 222 -23.95 18.70 -15.38
N TYR A 223 -23.86 17.79 -14.39
CA TYR A 223 -24.44 17.97 -13.07
C TYR A 223 -23.44 18.42 -12.01
N VAL A 224 -22.14 18.41 -12.34
CA VAL A 224 -21.06 18.66 -11.38
C VAL A 224 -20.00 19.59 -11.97
N TYR A 225 -19.32 20.35 -11.11
CA TYR A 225 -18.04 20.98 -11.45
C TYR A 225 -16.94 20.33 -10.62
N THR A 226 -15.72 20.30 -11.15
CA THR A 226 -14.59 19.69 -10.44
C THR A 226 -13.62 20.74 -9.91
N LYS A 227 -12.97 20.40 -8.80
CA LYS A 227 -11.87 21.18 -8.20
C LYS A 227 -10.85 20.23 -7.58
N TRP A 228 -9.60 20.68 -7.51
CA TRP A 228 -8.54 20.00 -6.80
C TRP A 228 -8.52 20.42 -5.34
N ILE A 229 -8.41 19.42 -4.45
CA ILE A 229 -8.21 19.63 -3.02
C ILE A 229 -6.77 19.22 -2.69
N TYR A 230 -6.10 20.06 -1.90
CA TYR A 230 -4.75 19.81 -1.39
C TYR A 230 -4.82 19.51 0.09
N ASN A 231 -4.22 18.39 0.48
CA ASN A 231 -4.02 18.05 1.88
C ASN A 231 -2.83 18.87 2.42
N ARG A 232 -3.11 19.96 3.15
CA ARG A 232 -2.08 20.86 3.71
C ARG A 232 -1.40 20.27 4.96
N GLU A 233 -1.96 19.24 5.56
CA GLU A 233 -1.45 18.66 6.81
C GLU A 233 -0.34 17.64 6.57
N LYS A 234 -0.13 17.18 5.34
CA LYS A 234 0.98 16.32 4.99
C LYS A 234 2.29 17.13 5.01
N LYS A 235 2.70 17.58 6.21
CA LYS A 235 4.06 18.06 6.42
C LYS A 235 4.99 16.90 6.10
N ASN A 236 5.89 17.16 5.13
CA ASN A 236 7.04 16.34 4.83
C ASN A 236 7.80 15.92 6.12
N ASN A 237 7.35 14.86 6.78
CA ASN A 237 8.14 14.11 7.75
C ASN A 237 9.10 13.15 7.05
N ASN A 238 9.34 13.35 5.76
CA ASN A 238 10.49 12.81 5.08
C ASN A 238 11.75 13.54 5.57
N SER A 239 12.16 13.25 6.78
CA SER A 239 13.58 13.26 7.10
C SER A 239 14.23 12.16 6.25
N LYS A 240 14.31 12.41 4.94
CA LYS A 240 15.26 11.68 4.10
C LYS A 240 16.60 11.91 4.75
N VAL A 241 17.11 10.89 5.41
CA VAL A 241 18.52 10.79 5.67
C VAL A 241 19.14 10.73 4.27
N ASN A 242 19.37 11.91 3.70
CA ASN A 242 20.09 12.07 2.46
C ASN A 242 21.56 11.81 2.77
N TRP A 243 21.90 10.53 3.00
CA TRP A 243 23.30 10.15 2.97
C TRP A 243 23.79 10.37 1.55
N LYS A 244 24.63 11.37 1.37
CA LYS A 244 25.38 11.58 0.13
C LYS A 244 26.85 11.43 0.47
N PRO A 245 27.63 10.67 -0.33
CA PRO A 245 29.07 10.67 -0.17
C PRO A 245 29.58 12.11 -0.30
N ASP A 246 30.47 12.52 0.59
CA ASP A 246 31.02 13.88 0.62
C ASP A 246 31.68 14.30 -0.71
N LYS A 247 32.08 13.34 -1.53
CA LYS A 247 32.79 13.58 -2.80
C LYS A 247 32.07 13.06 -4.05
N GLY A 248 30.83 12.62 -3.99
CA GLY A 248 30.08 12.12 -5.14
C GLY A 248 30.54 10.80 -5.77
N LYS A 249 31.77 10.36 -5.50
CA LYS A 249 32.38 9.07 -5.89
C LYS A 249 33.18 8.53 -4.73
N ILE A 250 33.13 7.21 -4.55
CA ILE A 250 33.88 6.48 -3.52
C ILE A 250 34.82 5.50 -4.20
N ASN A 251 36.11 5.56 -3.85
CA ASN A 251 37.07 4.55 -4.22
C ASN A 251 37.13 3.49 -3.11
N LEU A 252 36.38 2.41 -3.31
CA LEU A 252 36.32 1.28 -2.38
C LEU A 252 37.18 0.14 -2.91
N VAL A 253 37.96 -0.47 -2.01
CA VAL A 253 38.74 -1.69 -2.28
C VAL A 253 38.34 -2.79 -1.30
N TRP A 254 38.35 -4.04 -1.78
CA TRP A 254 38.22 -5.21 -0.93
C TRP A 254 39.60 -5.69 -0.47
N GLU A 255 39.70 -6.01 0.82
CA GLU A 255 40.88 -6.68 1.37
C GLU A 255 40.49 -8.09 1.82
N MET A 256 41.11 -9.07 1.16
CA MET A 256 40.82 -10.47 1.46
C MET A 256 41.55 -10.87 2.73
N MET A 257 40.76 -11.18 3.76
CA MET A 257 41.26 -11.58 5.06
C MET A 257 41.30 -13.10 5.22
N PHE A 258 42.49 -13.60 5.47
CA PHE A 258 42.76 -14.99 5.82
C PHE A 258 43.05 -15.12 7.32
N GLU A 259 43.41 -16.31 7.78
CA GLU A 259 43.82 -16.54 9.16
C GLU A 259 45.03 -15.70 9.58
N ASN A 260 45.97 -15.42 8.63
CA ASN A 260 47.11 -14.57 8.86
C ASN A 260 46.74 -13.09 8.62
N ARG A 261 47.06 -12.24 9.59
CA ARG A 261 46.86 -10.79 9.50
C ARG A 261 47.78 -10.18 8.45
N PRO A 262 47.32 -9.24 7.62
CA PRO A 262 48.17 -8.54 6.66
C PRO A 262 49.19 -7.68 7.38
N ASP A 263 50.35 -7.49 6.72
CA ASP A 263 51.34 -6.52 7.16
C ASP A 263 50.91 -5.11 6.74
N LEU A 264 50.29 -4.36 7.65
CA LEU A 264 49.70 -3.05 7.40
C LEU A 264 50.71 -2.03 6.85
N ASN A 265 52.01 -2.17 7.19
CA ASN A 265 53.06 -1.27 6.70
C ASN A 265 53.37 -1.45 5.22
N LYS A 266 52.96 -2.56 4.61
CA LYS A 266 53.15 -2.87 3.19
C LYS A 266 51.96 -2.57 2.31
N MET A 267 50.84 -2.18 2.89
CA MET A 267 49.64 -1.90 2.13
C MET A 267 49.69 -0.56 1.41
N ASN A 268 49.39 -0.55 0.11
CA ASN A 268 49.27 0.68 -0.66
C ASN A 268 47.84 1.22 -0.60
N ILE A 269 47.63 2.28 0.18
CA ILE A 269 46.33 2.87 0.47
C ILE A 269 46.11 4.25 -0.17
N LYS A 270 46.94 4.63 -1.12
CA LYS A 270 46.82 5.95 -1.78
C LYS A 270 45.58 6.01 -2.66
N GLY A 271 44.77 7.02 -2.41
CA GLY A 271 43.53 7.26 -3.20
C GLY A 271 42.34 6.36 -2.85
N ILE A 272 42.40 5.64 -1.74
CA ILE A 272 41.32 4.81 -1.20
C ILE A 272 40.51 5.66 -0.23
N ASP A 273 39.19 5.66 -0.41
CA ASP A 273 38.26 6.31 0.53
C ASP A 273 37.67 5.28 1.53
N VAL A 274 37.47 4.04 1.08
CA VAL A 274 36.90 2.95 1.88
C VAL A 274 37.66 1.66 1.65
N ILE A 275 38.01 0.95 2.72
CA ILE A 275 38.49 -0.42 2.68
C ILE A 275 37.45 -1.38 3.23
N SER A 276 37.21 -2.48 2.50
CA SER A 276 36.19 -3.47 2.84
C SER A 276 36.87 -4.83 3.08
N PRO A 277 37.25 -5.12 4.35
CA PRO A 277 37.86 -6.39 4.68
C PRO A 277 36.78 -7.51 4.76
N THR A 278 37.13 -8.71 4.26
CA THR A 278 36.25 -9.90 4.25
C THR A 278 36.22 -10.57 5.61
N TRP A 279 35.59 -9.90 6.59
CA TRP A 279 35.65 -10.31 7.98
C TRP A 279 34.56 -11.24 8.44
N PHE A 280 33.33 -11.04 7.94
CA PHE A 280 32.19 -11.77 8.39
C PHE A 280 31.72 -12.76 7.33
N GLN A 281 31.44 -13.98 7.75
CA GLN A 281 30.88 -15.00 6.88
C GLN A 281 29.81 -15.77 7.64
N VAL A 282 28.63 -15.95 7.02
CA VAL A 282 27.58 -16.77 7.60
C VAL A 282 28.01 -18.22 7.58
N MET A 283 28.00 -18.85 8.75
CA MET A 283 28.57 -20.17 8.96
C MET A 283 27.55 -21.30 8.82
N ASP A 284 26.33 -21.09 9.28
CA ASP A 284 25.32 -22.12 9.37
C ASP A 284 23.91 -21.59 9.16
N GLU A 285 22.91 -22.50 9.14
CA GLU A 285 21.49 -22.19 9.00
C GLU A 285 20.92 -21.38 10.16
N LYS A 286 21.63 -21.22 11.28
CA LYS A 286 21.21 -20.41 12.44
C LYS A 286 21.69 -18.96 12.34
N GLY A 287 22.50 -18.67 11.31
CA GLY A 287 23.03 -17.33 11.08
C GLY A 287 24.22 -16.97 11.98
N GLU A 288 24.93 -17.96 12.52
CA GLU A 288 26.16 -17.69 13.25
C GLU A 288 27.23 -17.16 12.30
N LEU A 289 27.98 -16.15 12.75
CA LEU A 289 29.01 -15.51 11.95
C LEU A 289 30.42 -15.93 12.36
N ILE A 290 31.22 -16.33 11.36
CA ILE A 290 32.67 -16.30 11.53
C ILE A 290 33.10 -14.83 11.56
N ASN A 291 33.88 -14.47 12.57
CA ASN A 291 34.41 -13.11 12.75
C ASN A 291 35.93 -13.13 12.69
N ARG A 292 36.51 -12.45 11.69
CA ARG A 292 37.96 -12.31 11.49
C ARG A 292 38.47 -10.89 11.75
N SER A 293 37.60 -10.02 12.30
CA SER A 293 37.96 -8.62 12.56
C SER A 293 38.99 -8.45 13.69
N TYR A 294 39.68 -7.35 13.65
CA TYR A 294 40.53 -6.92 14.76
C TYR A 294 40.69 -5.39 14.80
N ALA A 295 40.76 -4.84 16.01
CA ALA A 295 40.74 -3.38 16.22
C ALA A 295 41.91 -2.65 15.59
N GLY A 296 43.11 -3.21 15.64
CA GLY A 296 44.33 -2.58 15.09
C GLY A 296 44.28 -2.31 13.58
N PHE A 297 43.46 -3.05 12.80
CA PHE A 297 43.24 -2.71 11.41
C PHE A 297 42.36 -1.46 11.24
N VAL A 298 41.34 -1.34 12.07
CA VAL A 298 40.43 -0.17 12.04
C VAL A 298 41.21 1.08 12.47
N GLU A 299 41.96 0.99 13.56
CA GLU A 299 42.82 2.09 14.06
C GLU A 299 43.78 2.57 12.94
N TRP A 300 44.53 1.66 12.30
CA TRP A 300 45.43 1.96 11.18
C TRP A 300 44.72 2.63 10.00
N ALA A 301 43.52 2.14 9.62
CA ALA A 301 42.74 2.72 8.53
C ALA A 301 42.25 4.14 8.89
N HIS A 302 41.75 4.34 10.10
CA HIS A 302 41.30 5.64 10.59
C HIS A 302 42.45 6.66 10.72
N GLU A 303 43.66 6.26 11.19
CA GLU A 303 44.85 7.09 11.17
C GLU A 303 45.19 7.56 9.77
N SER A 304 44.87 6.76 8.75
CA SER A 304 45.07 7.06 7.35
C SER A 304 43.89 7.78 6.70
N ASN A 305 42.87 8.16 7.47
CA ASN A 305 41.62 8.78 7.02
C ASN A 305 40.83 7.91 6.02
N ILE A 306 40.88 6.59 6.18
CA ILE A 306 40.16 5.60 5.37
C ILE A 306 39.07 5.00 6.21
N LYS A 307 37.83 4.92 5.65
CA LYS A 307 36.69 4.28 6.28
C LYS A 307 36.75 2.76 6.14
N VAL A 308 36.27 2.05 7.15
CA VAL A 308 36.22 0.58 7.17
C VAL A 308 34.75 0.11 7.07
N TRP A 309 34.41 -0.48 5.92
CA TRP A 309 33.14 -1.15 5.70
C TRP A 309 33.35 -2.66 5.66
N ALA A 310 33.18 -3.32 6.80
CA ALA A 310 33.41 -4.74 6.88
C ALA A 310 32.47 -5.52 5.98
N LEU A 311 33.00 -6.45 5.20
CA LEU A 311 32.20 -7.29 4.31
C LEU A 311 31.62 -8.47 5.09
N ILE A 312 30.32 -8.71 4.87
CA ILE A 312 29.61 -9.91 5.25
C ILE A 312 29.25 -10.70 3.99
N SER A 313 29.58 -11.98 3.95
CA SER A 313 29.26 -12.89 2.86
C SER A 313 28.51 -14.12 3.35
N ASN A 314 27.82 -14.80 2.44
CA ASN A 314 27.29 -16.13 2.64
C ASN A 314 28.34 -17.21 2.33
N ASP A 315 27.99 -18.50 2.42
CA ASP A 315 28.74 -19.56 1.77
C ASP A 315 28.30 -19.71 0.31
N PHE A 316 29.07 -19.17 -0.62
CA PHE A 316 28.79 -19.20 -2.06
C PHE A 316 28.66 -20.62 -2.64
N ARG A 317 29.09 -21.65 -1.89
CA ARG A 317 28.98 -23.07 -2.29
C ARG A 317 27.66 -23.68 -1.90
N ASP A 318 26.90 -23.03 -0.99
CA ASP A 318 25.60 -23.50 -0.51
C ASP A 318 24.50 -22.44 -0.69
N PRO A 319 23.95 -22.31 -1.91
CA PRO A 319 22.86 -21.37 -2.19
C PRO A 319 21.55 -21.77 -1.50
N ASP A 320 21.36 -23.05 -1.18
CA ASP A 320 20.14 -23.51 -0.48
C ASP A 320 20.15 -23.09 0.98
N MET A 321 21.29 -23.12 1.65
CA MET A 321 21.47 -22.56 2.98
C MET A 321 21.18 -21.04 2.96
N THR A 322 21.75 -20.33 2.00
CA THR A 322 21.51 -18.88 1.84
C THR A 322 20.04 -18.56 1.68
N LYS A 323 19.31 -19.33 0.85
CA LYS A 323 17.87 -19.19 0.66
C LYS A 323 17.10 -19.43 1.96
N LYS A 324 17.43 -20.43 2.75
CA LYS A 324 16.81 -20.72 4.05
C LYS A 324 17.02 -19.54 5.02
N ILE A 325 18.26 -19.06 5.15
CA ILE A 325 18.62 -17.93 6.00
C ILE A 325 17.82 -16.66 5.61
N LEU A 326 17.78 -16.35 4.32
CA LEU A 326 17.09 -15.15 3.83
C LEU A 326 15.56 -15.24 3.96
N ASN A 327 14.99 -16.44 4.03
CA ASN A 327 13.55 -16.64 4.23
C ASN A 327 13.16 -16.74 5.71
N ASP A 328 14.11 -16.97 6.62
CA ASP A 328 13.86 -17.03 8.05
C ASP A 328 14.17 -15.69 8.71
N SER A 329 13.13 -15.01 9.22
CA SER A 329 13.28 -13.68 9.83
C SER A 329 14.02 -13.71 11.17
N ASP A 330 13.97 -14.79 11.94
CA ASP A 330 14.68 -14.89 13.22
C ASP A 330 16.18 -15.08 12.97
N VAL A 331 16.52 -15.86 11.95
CA VAL A 331 17.92 -16.03 11.53
C VAL A 331 18.49 -14.73 10.99
N ARG A 332 17.75 -14.02 10.11
CA ARG A 332 18.19 -12.68 9.65
C ARG A 332 18.42 -11.71 10.80
N ASP A 333 17.51 -11.73 11.78
CA ASP A 333 17.60 -10.86 12.95
C ASP A 333 18.83 -11.20 13.83
N ASN A 334 19.13 -12.49 13.98
CA ASN A 334 20.34 -12.95 14.67
C ASN A 334 21.60 -12.43 13.97
N ILE A 335 21.66 -12.52 12.63
CA ILE A 335 22.77 -11.98 11.83
C ILE A 335 22.89 -10.48 12.04
N ILE A 336 21.78 -9.73 11.94
CA ILE A 336 21.78 -8.27 12.10
C ILE A 336 22.29 -7.88 13.50
N ARG A 337 21.85 -8.55 14.56
CA ARG A 337 22.32 -8.27 15.94
C ARG A 337 23.80 -8.51 16.09
N GLN A 338 24.32 -9.63 15.57
CA GLN A 338 25.75 -9.91 15.62
C GLN A 338 26.55 -8.84 14.86
N VAL A 339 26.12 -8.48 13.63
CA VAL A 339 26.76 -7.45 12.83
C VAL A 339 26.78 -6.10 13.54
N LEU A 340 25.64 -5.67 14.11
CA LEU A 340 25.54 -4.40 14.84
C LEU A 340 26.42 -4.38 16.08
N ALA A 341 26.52 -5.52 16.79
CA ALA A 341 27.44 -5.65 17.93
C ALA A 341 28.90 -5.47 17.47
N TYR A 342 29.28 -6.08 16.35
CA TYR A 342 30.64 -5.94 15.81
C TYR A 342 30.91 -4.54 15.26
N VAL A 343 29.94 -3.88 14.61
CA VAL A 343 30.05 -2.48 14.18
C VAL A 343 30.41 -1.58 15.37
N SER A 344 29.69 -1.74 16.48
CA SER A 344 29.95 -0.98 17.71
C SER A 344 31.28 -1.36 18.36
N LEU A 345 31.57 -2.67 18.47
CA LEU A 345 32.77 -3.17 19.15
C LEU A 345 34.06 -2.74 18.47
N TYR A 346 34.08 -2.74 17.13
CA TYR A 346 35.27 -2.42 16.33
C TYR A 346 35.29 -1.00 15.76
N ASN A 347 34.25 -0.19 16.07
CA ASN A 347 34.11 1.18 15.55
C ASN A 347 34.13 1.23 14.02
N LEU A 348 33.34 0.37 13.37
CA LEU A 348 33.23 0.30 11.91
C LEU A 348 32.42 1.47 11.35
N ASP A 349 32.76 1.96 10.18
CA ASP A 349 32.04 3.05 9.49
C ASP A 349 30.86 2.53 8.67
N GLY A 350 30.81 1.24 8.38
CA GLY A 350 29.74 0.63 7.61
C GLY A 350 29.88 -0.88 7.41
N ILE A 351 28.90 -1.43 6.71
CA ILE A 351 28.86 -2.84 6.31
C ILE A 351 28.69 -2.93 4.80
N ASN A 352 29.47 -3.81 4.19
CA ASN A 352 29.33 -4.21 2.80
C ASN A 352 28.70 -5.61 2.75
N ILE A 353 27.59 -5.76 2.04
CA ILE A 353 26.88 -7.04 1.93
C ILE A 353 27.14 -7.62 0.55
N ASP A 354 27.66 -8.85 0.51
CA ASP A 354 28.02 -9.56 -0.72
C ASP A 354 27.21 -10.88 -0.85
#